data_ea800cc988713f0f21260166150831d7
#
_entry.id   ea800cc988713f0f21260166150831d7
#
_cell.length_a   1.000
_cell.length_b   1.000
_cell.length_c   1.000
_cell.angle_alpha   90.00
_cell.angle_beta   90.00
_cell.angle_gamma   90.00
#
_symmetry.space_group_name_H-M   'P 1'
#
loop_
_entity.id
_entity.type
_entity.pdbx_description
1 polymer ?
#
loop_
_entity_poly.entity_id
_entity_poly.type
_entity_poly.pdbx_seq_one_letter_code
_entity_poly.pdbx_strand_id
1 'polypeptide(L)'
;MRCPYCASENSQVKDSRPTEEGAAIRRRRICPDCGGRFTTFERVQLRELIVVKRSGRRVGFDREKLSRSVELAVRKRPVAAERIERMLTGIVRQLESMGETEVTSSAIGELVMEGLRSLDPVAYVRFASVYRDFREAADFHEVLGEIAGQPLGLNDDAPAATPAAEPGVDYKQ
;
A
#
# COMPACT_ATOMS: atom_id res chain seq x y z
N MET A 1 -26.83 -15.01 -17.51
CA MET A 1 -26.25 -13.95 -18.39
C MET A 1 -27.02 -14.01 -19.71
N ARG A 2 -27.52 -12.85 -20.16
CA ARG A 2 -28.38 -12.81 -21.38
C ARG A 2 -27.57 -13.03 -22.64
N CYS A 3 -28.16 -13.72 -23.60
CA CYS A 3 -27.60 -13.94 -24.92
C CYS A 3 -27.53 -12.61 -25.71
N PRO A 4 -26.35 -12.22 -26.28
CA PRO A 4 -26.23 -10.97 -27.02
C PRO A 4 -26.98 -10.97 -28.35
N TYR A 5 -27.44 -12.13 -28.84
CA TYR A 5 -28.12 -12.26 -30.14
C TYR A 5 -29.64 -12.27 -30.02
N CYS A 6 -30.20 -12.93 -28.99
CA CYS A 6 -31.65 -13.07 -28.86
C CYS A 6 -32.18 -12.63 -27.49
N ALA A 7 -31.33 -12.07 -26.63
CA ALA A 7 -31.68 -11.62 -25.29
C ALA A 7 -32.21 -12.70 -24.32
N SER A 8 -32.22 -13.97 -24.70
CA SER A 8 -32.58 -15.08 -23.82
C SER A 8 -31.67 -15.14 -22.60
N GLU A 9 -32.23 -15.45 -21.43
CA GLU A 9 -31.47 -15.67 -20.20
C GLU A 9 -30.85 -17.07 -20.10
N ASN A 10 -31.19 -17.96 -21.02
CA ASN A 10 -30.81 -19.35 -21.01
C ASN A 10 -29.48 -19.59 -21.74
N SER A 11 -28.36 -19.14 -21.19
CA SER A 11 -27.02 -19.40 -21.76
C SER A 11 -26.25 -20.44 -20.96
N GLN A 12 -25.62 -21.40 -21.66
CA GLN A 12 -24.81 -22.47 -21.07
C GLN A 12 -23.30 -22.25 -21.30
N VAL A 13 -22.50 -22.56 -20.31
CA VAL A 13 -21.02 -22.57 -20.42
C VAL A 13 -20.61 -23.93 -21.01
N LYS A 14 -19.86 -23.92 -22.10
CA LYS A 14 -19.27 -25.12 -22.73
C LYS A 14 -17.80 -25.33 -22.36
N ASP A 15 -17.06 -24.26 -22.14
CA ASP A 15 -15.62 -24.32 -21.80
C ASP A 15 -15.24 -23.14 -20.91
N SER A 16 -14.34 -23.37 -19.95
CA SER A 16 -13.82 -22.35 -19.05
C SER A 16 -12.31 -22.53 -18.95
N ARG A 17 -11.53 -21.47 -19.23
CA ARG A 17 -10.07 -21.49 -19.12
C ARG A 17 -9.57 -20.21 -18.47
N PRO A 18 -8.54 -20.27 -17.61
CA PRO A 18 -7.86 -19.07 -17.16
C PRO A 18 -7.22 -18.35 -18.37
N THR A 19 -7.11 -17.04 -18.30
CA THR A 19 -6.30 -16.27 -19.25
C THR A 19 -4.81 -16.51 -18.96
N GLU A 20 -3.93 -16.20 -19.93
CA GLU A 20 -2.48 -16.39 -19.79
C GLU A 20 -1.88 -15.72 -18.56
N GLU A 21 -2.45 -14.57 -18.16
CA GLU A 21 -2.03 -13.83 -16.95
C GLU A 21 -2.70 -14.31 -15.65
N GLY A 22 -3.62 -15.29 -15.73
CA GLY A 22 -4.37 -15.79 -14.56
C GLY A 22 -5.37 -14.81 -13.94
N ALA A 23 -5.44 -13.56 -14.42
CA ALA A 23 -6.26 -12.50 -13.84
C ALA A 23 -7.74 -12.55 -14.24
N ALA A 24 -8.12 -13.43 -15.19
CA ALA A 24 -9.50 -13.60 -15.66
C ALA A 24 -9.77 -15.03 -16.08
N ILE A 25 -11.06 -15.40 -16.06
CA ILE A 25 -11.56 -16.66 -16.61
C ILE A 25 -12.28 -16.35 -17.91
N ARG A 26 -11.81 -16.94 -19.01
CA ARG A 26 -12.48 -16.91 -20.29
C ARG A 26 -13.48 -18.04 -20.36
N ARG A 27 -14.76 -17.75 -20.62
CA ARG A 27 -15.82 -18.74 -20.78
C ARG A 27 -16.42 -18.69 -22.17
N ARG A 28 -16.45 -19.85 -22.85
CA ARG A 28 -17.19 -20.02 -24.10
C ARG A 28 -18.62 -20.45 -23.77
N ARG A 29 -19.60 -19.74 -24.29
CA ARG A 29 -21.02 -19.97 -24.06
C ARG A 29 -21.76 -20.26 -25.33
N ILE A 30 -22.85 -21.00 -25.18
CA ILE A 30 -23.85 -21.25 -26.24
C ILE A 30 -25.22 -20.89 -25.70
N CYS A 31 -26.04 -20.26 -26.54
CA CYS A 31 -27.45 -20.08 -26.28
C CYS A 31 -28.22 -21.24 -26.87
N PRO A 32 -28.98 -22.06 -26.11
CA PRO A 32 -29.75 -23.13 -26.65
C PRO A 32 -30.95 -22.66 -27.52
N ASP A 33 -31.45 -21.43 -27.24
CA ASP A 33 -32.66 -20.92 -27.93
C ASP A 33 -32.38 -20.43 -29.35
N CYS A 34 -31.19 -19.82 -29.59
CA CYS A 34 -30.82 -19.33 -30.93
C CYS A 34 -29.55 -19.98 -31.52
N GLY A 35 -28.90 -20.91 -30.79
CA GLY A 35 -27.65 -21.54 -31.22
C GLY A 35 -26.43 -20.61 -31.21
N GLY A 36 -26.60 -19.34 -30.87
CA GLY A 36 -25.54 -18.35 -30.87
C GLY A 36 -24.40 -18.69 -29.89
N ARG A 37 -23.16 -18.58 -30.36
CA ARG A 37 -21.95 -18.80 -29.54
C ARG A 37 -21.28 -17.47 -29.25
N PHE A 38 -20.93 -17.27 -27.99
CA PHE A 38 -20.22 -16.04 -27.55
C PHE A 38 -19.24 -16.34 -26.44
N THR A 39 -18.30 -15.44 -26.25
CA THR A 39 -17.26 -15.55 -25.22
C THR A 39 -17.47 -14.46 -24.17
N THR A 40 -17.30 -14.82 -22.91
CA THR A 40 -17.34 -13.88 -21.79
C THR A 40 -16.04 -13.98 -21.01
N PHE A 41 -15.65 -12.86 -20.39
CA PHE A 41 -14.55 -12.81 -19.47
C PHE A 41 -15.08 -12.46 -18.09
N GLU A 42 -14.75 -13.29 -17.12
CA GLU A 42 -15.01 -13.05 -15.72
C GLU A 42 -13.71 -12.53 -15.07
N ARG A 43 -13.76 -11.33 -14.55
CA ARG A 43 -12.63 -10.68 -13.87
C ARG A 43 -13.05 -10.32 -12.47
N VAL A 44 -12.07 -10.37 -11.54
CA VAL A 44 -12.27 -9.80 -10.22
C VAL A 44 -12.32 -8.27 -10.38
N GLN A 45 -13.44 -7.69 -10.01
CA GLN A 45 -13.58 -6.24 -9.90
C GLN A 45 -13.42 -5.89 -8.42
N LEU A 46 -12.27 -5.34 -8.07
CA LEU A 46 -12.06 -4.77 -6.76
C LEU A 46 -12.98 -3.55 -6.61
N ARG A 47 -13.55 -3.39 -5.44
CA ARG A 47 -14.36 -2.21 -5.13
C ARG A 47 -13.44 -1.00 -5.09
N GLU A 48 -13.89 0.12 -5.65
CA GLU A 48 -13.20 1.39 -5.47
C GLU A 48 -13.30 1.80 -4.01
N LEU A 49 -12.14 1.95 -3.38
CA LEU A 49 -12.03 2.43 -2.00
C LEU A 49 -12.16 3.96 -2.00
N ILE A 50 -13.13 4.47 -1.26
CA ILE A 50 -13.37 5.91 -1.11
C ILE A 50 -12.75 6.41 0.20
N VAL A 51 -12.00 7.48 0.12
CA VAL A 51 -11.40 8.15 1.29
C VAL A 51 -12.28 9.33 1.71
N VAL A 52 -12.77 9.27 2.95
CA VAL A 52 -13.49 10.36 3.59
C VAL A 52 -12.48 11.27 4.29
N LYS A 53 -12.37 12.51 3.84
CA LYS A 53 -11.48 13.52 4.42
C LYS A 53 -12.05 14.08 5.72
N ARG A 54 -11.22 14.73 6.55
CA ARG A 54 -11.68 15.44 7.77
C ARG A 54 -12.77 16.49 7.49
N SER A 55 -12.78 17.07 6.29
CA SER A 55 -13.83 18.00 5.83
C SER A 55 -15.13 17.33 5.36
N GLY A 56 -15.25 16.01 5.45
CA GLY A 56 -16.37 15.22 4.92
C GLY A 56 -16.32 14.98 3.40
N ARG A 57 -15.37 15.56 2.68
CA ARG A 57 -15.22 15.32 1.22
C ARG A 57 -14.79 13.91 0.93
N ARG A 58 -15.44 13.26 -0.04
CA ARG A 58 -15.15 11.91 -0.53
C ARG A 58 -14.27 11.98 -1.78
N VAL A 59 -13.21 11.18 -1.82
CA VAL A 59 -12.28 11.08 -2.97
C VAL A 59 -11.86 9.62 -3.13
N GLY A 60 -11.58 9.18 -4.35
CA GLY A 60 -10.99 7.86 -4.57
C GLY A 60 -9.67 7.68 -3.83
N PHE A 61 -9.39 6.47 -3.39
CA PHE A 61 -8.09 6.12 -2.81
C PHE A 61 -7.01 6.22 -3.88
N ASP A 62 -5.92 6.89 -3.56
CA ASP A 62 -4.78 7.11 -4.44
C ASP A 62 -3.51 6.55 -3.79
N ARG A 63 -3.04 5.38 -4.29
CA ARG A 63 -1.84 4.71 -3.80
C ARG A 63 -0.59 5.55 -4.02
N GLU A 64 -0.49 6.30 -5.14
CA GLU A 64 0.67 7.14 -5.42
C GLU A 64 0.77 8.29 -4.42
N LYS A 65 -0.37 8.85 -4.02
CA LYS A 65 -0.42 9.88 -3.00
C LYS A 65 0.04 9.33 -1.64
N LEU A 66 -0.36 8.12 -1.30
CA LEU A 66 0.10 7.44 -0.10
C LEU A 66 1.62 7.23 -0.15
N SER A 67 2.15 6.69 -1.27
CA SER A 67 3.58 6.48 -1.50
C SER A 67 4.37 7.78 -1.32
N ARG A 68 3.97 8.85 -1.99
CA ARG A 68 4.63 10.16 -1.89
C ARG A 68 4.68 10.69 -0.46
N SER A 69 3.63 10.50 0.33
CA SER A 69 3.61 10.95 1.72
C SER A 69 4.60 10.18 2.61
N VAL A 70 4.72 8.87 2.38
CA VAL A 70 5.70 8.01 3.07
C VAL A 70 7.13 8.33 2.61
N GLU A 71 7.37 8.46 1.31
CA GLU A 71 8.68 8.82 0.74
C GLU A 71 9.21 10.14 1.30
N LEU A 72 8.33 11.11 1.50
CA LEU A 72 8.72 12.39 2.13
C LEU A 72 9.18 12.18 3.58
N ALA A 73 8.52 11.32 4.34
CA ALA A 73 8.88 11.03 5.72
C ALA A 73 10.22 10.29 5.82
N VAL A 74 10.47 9.31 4.93
CA VAL A 74 11.71 8.51 4.92
C VAL A 74 12.86 9.18 4.17
N ARG A 75 12.68 10.38 3.63
CA ARG A 75 13.69 11.08 2.84
C ARG A 75 15.01 11.23 3.63
N LYS A 76 16.14 10.82 3.02
CA LYS A 76 17.48 10.77 3.63
C LYS A 76 17.57 9.83 4.85
N ARG A 77 16.72 8.83 4.94
CA ARG A 77 16.84 7.76 5.94
C ARG A 77 17.37 6.49 5.26
N PRO A 78 18.16 5.67 5.98
CA PRO A 78 18.72 4.42 5.45
C PRO A 78 17.66 3.31 5.46
N VAL A 79 16.57 3.53 4.73
CA VAL A 79 15.46 2.57 4.60
C VAL A 79 15.44 2.04 3.18
N ALA A 80 15.54 0.73 3.01
CA ALA A 80 15.49 0.09 1.71
C ALA A 80 14.13 0.27 1.03
N ALA A 81 14.11 0.53 -0.29
CA ALA A 81 12.90 0.76 -1.06
C ALA A 81 11.93 -0.42 -0.98
N GLU A 82 12.43 -1.65 -0.94
CA GLU A 82 11.64 -2.87 -0.83
C GLU A 82 10.88 -2.96 0.51
N ARG A 83 11.43 -2.39 1.59
CA ARG A 83 10.74 -2.34 2.89
C ARG A 83 9.58 -1.36 2.84
N ILE A 84 9.76 -0.21 2.18
CA ILE A 84 8.71 0.80 1.97
C ILE A 84 7.58 0.20 1.14
N GLU A 85 7.92 -0.45 0.01
CA GLU A 85 6.92 -1.09 -0.87
C GLU A 85 6.15 -2.22 -0.17
N ARG A 86 6.81 -3.03 0.65
CA ARG A 86 6.13 -4.06 1.46
C ARG A 86 5.15 -3.45 2.44
N MET A 87 5.54 -2.37 3.14
CA MET A 87 4.67 -1.65 4.07
C MET A 87 3.45 -1.08 3.34
N LEU A 88 3.65 -0.36 2.22
CA LEU A 88 2.57 0.22 1.42
C LEU A 88 1.60 -0.86 0.91
N THR A 89 2.14 -1.96 0.40
CA THR A 89 1.33 -3.10 -0.08
C THR A 89 0.54 -3.74 1.07
N GLY A 90 1.13 -3.85 2.25
CA GLY A 90 0.45 -4.34 3.46
C GLY A 90 -0.73 -3.44 3.85
N ILE A 91 -0.53 -2.13 3.86
CA ILE A 91 -1.59 -1.14 4.15
C ILE A 91 -2.73 -1.27 3.14
N VAL A 92 -2.43 -1.31 1.84
CA VAL A 92 -3.47 -1.44 0.79
C VAL A 92 -4.27 -2.72 0.97
N ARG A 93 -3.60 -3.87 1.19
CA ARG A 93 -4.27 -5.15 1.45
C ARG A 93 -5.16 -5.10 2.69
N GLN A 94 -4.71 -4.44 3.75
CA GLN A 94 -5.49 -4.30 4.97
C GLN A 94 -6.75 -3.48 4.71
N LEU A 95 -6.64 -2.35 4.01
CA LEU A 95 -7.79 -1.51 3.62
C LEU A 95 -8.79 -2.29 2.75
N GLU A 96 -8.31 -3.06 1.79
CA GLU A 96 -9.15 -3.90 0.92
C GLU A 96 -9.83 -5.04 1.70
N SER A 97 -9.15 -5.62 2.69
CA SER A 97 -9.67 -6.74 3.50
C SER A 97 -10.73 -6.32 4.53
N MET A 98 -10.80 -5.04 4.90
CA MET A 98 -11.84 -4.51 5.78
C MET A 98 -13.24 -4.65 5.17
N GLY A 99 -13.34 -4.83 3.84
CA GLY A 99 -14.62 -5.01 3.14
C GLY A 99 -15.48 -3.75 3.08
N GLU A 100 -15.02 -2.66 3.66
CA GLU A 100 -15.69 -1.36 3.63
C GLU A 100 -15.41 -0.65 2.30
N THR A 101 -16.39 0.08 1.80
CA THR A 101 -16.24 0.92 0.60
C THR A 101 -15.69 2.30 0.92
N GLU A 102 -15.82 2.74 2.16
CA GLU A 102 -15.37 4.04 2.64
C GLU A 102 -14.40 3.87 3.81
N VAL A 103 -13.28 4.58 3.77
CA VAL A 103 -12.30 4.64 4.86
C VAL A 103 -11.98 6.09 5.19
N THR A 104 -11.79 6.43 6.44
CA THR A 104 -11.41 7.77 6.83
C THR A 104 -9.92 8.02 6.54
N SER A 105 -9.58 9.27 6.18
CA SER A 105 -8.17 9.65 6.04
C SER A 105 -7.39 9.49 7.35
N SER A 106 -8.08 9.51 8.50
CA SER A 106 -7.50 9.24 9.82
C SER A 106 -7.07 7.78 9.95
N ALA A 107 -7.95 6.83 9.61
CA ALA A 107 -7.61 5.40 9.66
C ALA A 107 -6.41 5.05 8.77
N ILE A 108 -6.35 5.64 7.56
CA ILE A 108 -5.17 5.46 6.69
C ILE A 108 -3.91 6.03 7.34
N GLY A 109 -4.00 7.21 7.96
CA GLY A 109 -2.87 7.82 8.64
C GLY A 109 -2.36 6.98 9.81
N GLU A 110 -3.25 6.37 10.58
CA GLU A 110 -2.90 5.47 11.69
C GLU A 110 -2.16 4.21 11.19
N LEU A 111 -2.61 3.61 10.08
CA LEU A 111 -1.91 2.49 9.46
C LEU A 111 -0.49 2.87 8.98
N VAL A 112 -0.33 4.07 8.43
CA VAL A 112 0.99 4.59 8.04
C VAL A 112 1.86 4.81 9.28
N MET A 113 1.32 5.41 10.32
CA MET A 113 2.01 5.62 11.61
C MET A 113 2.51 4.30 12.19
N GLU A 114 1.66 3.27 12.23
CA GLU A 114 2.02 1.93 12.72
C GLU A 114 3.13 1.32 11.88
N GLY A 115 3.03 1.39 10.54
CA GLY A 115 4.07 0.91 9.62
C GLY A 115 5.40 1.64 9.79
N LEU A 116 5.39 2.97 9.91
CA LEU A 116 6.59 3.77 10.08
C LEU A 116 7.25 3.57 11.45
N ARG A 117 6.47 3.31 12.51
CA ARG A 117 6.98 3.04 13.85
C ARG A 117 7.98 1.87 13.84
N SER A 118 7.65 0.79 13.14
CA SER A 118 8.53 -0.38 13.01
C SER A 118 9.62 -0.22 11.95
N LEU A 119 9.46 0.73 11.02
CA LEU A 119 10.36 0.90 9.89
C LEU A 119 11.54 1.83 10.22
N ASP A 120 11.25 3.03 10.73
CA ASP A 120 12.22 4.06 11.09
C ASP A 120 11.59 5.10 12.03
N PRO A 121 12.08 5.25 13.27
CA PRO A 121 11.49 6.14 14.27
C PRO A 121 11.56 7.62 13.90
N VAL A 122 12.57 8.05 13.12
CA VAL A 122 12.66 9.44 12.65
C VAL A 122 11.63 9.72 11.57
N ALA A 123 11.40 8.77 10.66
CA ALA A 123 10.34 8.87 9.66
C ALA A 123 8.96 8.90 10.34
N TYR A 124 8.76 8.10 11.39
CA TYR A 124 7.56 8.14 12.21
C TYR A 124 7.28 9.55 12.77
N VAL A 125 8.26 10.17 13.44
CA VAL A 125 8.11 11.52 14.00
C VAL A 125 7.81 12.56 12.94
N ARG A 126 8.49 12.49 11.77
CA ARG A 126 8.24 13.40 10.65
C ARG A 126 6.82 13.26 10.10
N PHE A 127 6.35 12.04 9.93
CA PHE A 127 4.99 11.81 9.45
C PHE A 127 3.97 12.26 10.50
N ALA A 128 4.19 11.95 11.78
CA ALA A 128 3.36 12.36 12.89
C ALA A 128 3.19 13.88 12.96
N SER A 129 4.27 14.63 12.79
CA SER A 129 4.24 16.09 12.87
C SER A 129 3.30 16.74 11.85
N VAL A 130 3.22 16.18 10.64
CA VAL A 130 2.30 16.65 9.59
C VAL A 130 0.90 16.08 9.78
N TYR A 131 0.81 14.81 10.13
CA TYR A 131 -0.47 14.11 10.27
C TYR A 131 -1.30 14.60 11.45
N ARG A 132 -0.65 14.82 12.63
CA ARG A 132 -1.27 15.33 13.86
C ARG A 132 -1.31 16.86 13.91
N ASP A 133 -0.77 17.57 12.90
CA ASP A 133 -0.73 19.04 12.80
C ASP A 133 -0.02 19.67 14.02
N PHE A 134 1.23 19.26 14.29
CA PHE A 134 2.02 19.79 15.41
C PHE A 134 2.19 21.31 15.29
N ARG A 135 2.00 22.02 16.39
CA ARG A 135 2.11 23.48 16.47
C ARG A 135 3.16 23.94 17.44
N GLU A 136 3.48 23.14 18.43
CA GLU A 136 4.40 23.47 19.50
C GLU A 136 5.48 22.39 19.68
N ALA A 137 6.59 22.76 20.32
CA ALA A 137 7.66 21.82 20.62
C ALA A 137 7.21 20.71 21.60
N ALA A 138 6.21 20.98 22.42
CA ALA A 138 5.63 20.01 23.33
C ALA A 138 5.03 18.79 22.61
N ASP A 139 4.44 18.99 21.42
CA ASP A 139 3.84 17.93 20.60
C ASP A 139 4.87 16.85 20.21
N PHE A 140 6.14 17.27 20.00
CA PHE A 140 7.23 16.34 19.71
C PHE A 140 7.60 15.50 20.93
N HIS A 141 7.55 16.07 22.16
CA HIS A 141 7.85 15.32 23.38
C HIS A 141 6.87 14.18 23.61
N GLU A 142 5.59 14.40 23.33
CA GLU A 142 4.56 13.36 23.44
C GLU A 142 4.87 12.17 22.52
N VAL A 143 5.15 12.46 21.24
CA VAL A 143 5.45 11.42 20.23
C VAL A 143 6.79 10.73 20.50
N LEU A 144 7.79 11.44 21.01
CA LEU A 144 9.05 10.81 21.44
C LEU A 144 8.86 9.87 22.62
N GLY A 145 7.96 10.21 23.56
CA GLY A 145 7.56 9.33 24.66
C GLY A 145 6.89 8.04 24.19
N GLU A 146 6.06 8.12 23.14
CA GLU A 146 5.42 6.94 22.53
C GLU A 146 6.45 5.95 21.93
N ILE A 147 7.59 6.44 21.47
CA ILE A 147 8.66 5.63 20.85
C ILE A 147 9.64 5.08 21.90
N ALA A 148 9.97 5.86 22.93
CA ALA A 148 10.98 5.52 23.93
C ALA A 148 10.61 4.29 24.78
N GLY A 149 9.34 3.92 24.86
CA GLY A 149 8.81 2.76 25.61
C GLY A 149 8.87 1.42 24.86
N GLN A 150 9.34 1.37 23.59
CA GLN A 150 9.39 0.13 22.81
C GLN A 150 10.83 -0.20 22.39
N PRO A 151 11.24 -1.50 22.41
CA PRO A 151 12.53 -1.90 21.87
C PRO A 151 12.56 -1.54 20.38
N LEU A 152 13.49 -0.66 20.00
CA LEU A 152 13.80 -0.37 18.61
C LEU A 152 14.23 -1.68 17.97
N GLY A 153 13.46 -2.16 16.99
CA GLY A 153 13.86 -3.28 16.16
C GLY A 153 15.05 -2.90 15.31
N LEU A 154 16.23 -2.84 15.93
CA LEU A 154 17.50 -2.78 15.24
C LEU A 154 17.71 -4.15 14.61
N ASN A 155 17.36 -4.29 13.35
CA ASN A 155 17.75 -5.45 12.57
C ASN A 155 19.26 -5.35 12.34
N ASP A 156 20.00 -6.37 12.78
CA ASP A 156 21.46 -6.58 12.67
C ASP A 156 21.94 -6.81 11.22
N ASP A 157 21.30 -6.24 10.22
CA ASP A 157 21.74 -6.25 8.82
C ASP A 157 22.33 -4.90 8.38
N ALA A 158 23.07 -4.22 9.24
CA ALA A 158 23.99 -3.18 8.80
C ALA A 158 25.28 -3.88 8.32
N PRO A 159 25.72 -3.71 7.04
CA PRO A 159 27.03 -4.16 6.64
C PRO A 159 28.07 -3.47 7.53
N ALA A 160 28.96 -4.27 8.13
CA ALA A 160 30.07 -3.80 8.96
C ALA A 160 30.82 -2.68 8.21
N ALA A 161 30.83 -1.49 8.78
CA ALA A 161 31.64 -0.40 8.26
C ALA A 161 33.10 -0.85 8.30
N THR A 162 33.72 -1.03 7.14
CA THR A 162 35.16 -1.24 6.99
C THR A 162 35.85 0.00 7.56
N PRO A 163 36.77 -0.13 8.53
CA PRO A 163 37.48 1.01 9.04
C PRO A 163 38.32 1.61 7.90
N ALA A 164 38.12 2.91 7.65
CA ALA A 164 38.91 3.67 6.71
C ALA A 164 40.39 3.61 7.14
N ALA A 165 41.26 3.13 6.23
CA ALA A 165 42.69 3.15 6.41
C ALA A 165 43.14 4.60 6.55
N GLU A 166 43.79 4.93 7.67
CA GLU A 166 44.43 6.22 7.88
C GLU A 166 45.57 6.43 6.86
N PRO A 167 45.63 7.59 6.18
CA PRO A 167 46.79 7.89 5.34
C PRO A 167 48.02 8.15 6.24
N GLY A 168 49.00 7.28 6.10
CA GLY A 168 50.29 7.42 6.78
C GLY A 168 50.96 8.74 6.43
N VAL A 169 51.23 9.54 7.44
CA VAL A 169 52.04 10.79 7.32
C VAL A 169 53.51 10.38 7.37
N ASP A 170 54.16 10.35 6.19
CA ASP A 170 55.60 10.20 6.07
C ASP A 170 56.30 11.53 6.37
N TYR A 171 56.85 11.66 7.57
CA TYR A 171 57.84 12.67 7.87
C TYR A 171 59.21 12.17 7.44
N LYS A 172 59.74 12.64 6.30
CA LYS A 172 61.16 12.60 5.98
C LYS A 172 61.79 13.93 6.33
N GLN A 173 62.91 13.80 7.09
CA GLN A 173 63.88 14.80 7.48
C GLN A 173 64.51 15.47 6.26
#